data_4113312d374c76a0b0397eb55b0da50c
#
_entry.id   4113312d374c76a0b0397eb55b0da50c
#
_cell.length_a   1.000
_cell.length_b   1.000
_cell.length_c   1.000
_cell.angle_alpha   90.00
_cell.angle_beta   90.00
_cell.angle_gamma   90.00
#
_symmetry.space_group_name_H-M   'P 1'
#
loop_
_entity.id
_entity.type
_entity.pdbx_description
1 polymer ?
#
loop_
_entity_poly.entity_id
_entity_poly.type
_entity_poly.pdbx_seq_one_letter_code
_entity_poly.pdbx_strand_id
1 'polypeptide(L)'
;GASQSPATTDPRQLPPLRDQMAATGSEAGGETRTPGDGDVKSTGGVVPVPAGGSGTAEPPGPDPSPSDPVAEPATPKTVAGTTGDAGPASTESAPVTKPTAPLANEPPPPVVVISVDGARQPRVYPTLNAALVDAEDGSQIVLQYNGIRVESPLRVGRKNITIRGAEGFRPGIEFRPKTGGGDGVQSRMITVTAGPLHVINAELRMVVPRSEDARLVMFSLQRPEQVRLRDVVVTVANPARQQASVIELTPEPGAMRNMKKMMKEGMEVDPLELTIDRSVIRGHADLVHVRQTDSAELSMSHCVVALGGSLLHTVGAGGTAPKQRGVVELNLVHVSALLGENLIRLNSGEERRHLPVVRAQSRDSIYSHVGDRPLVAMSGNTDIEMFRGLLAWRNGQKNFFDDYSIFWWLGSDQDVVDFTRWKQQWNSAGSKNAVVAWQTPRPPEGDAIAWDRLGLSDFRLADQAQPVNRPEATDGTDAGANLDLLPSMLRAAVPTKD
;
A
#
# COMPACT_ATOMS: atom_id res chain seq x y z
N GLY A 1 -24.18 -39.32 -18.17
CA GLY A 1 -23.43 -38.93 -16.99
C GLY A 1 -23.58 -37.43 -16.77
N ALA A 2 -24.43 -37.02 -15.81
CA ALA A 2 -24.65 -35.62 -15.47
C ALA A 2 -23.50 -35.17 -14.54
N SER A 3 -22.75 -34.17 -14.99
CA SER A 3 -21.69 -33.52 -14.20
C SER A 3 -22.35 -32.56 -13.21
N GLN A 4 -22.25 -32.83 -11.93
CA GLN A 4 -22.66 -31.92 -10.86
C GLN A 4 -21.56 -30.84 -10.67
N SER A 5 -21.95 -29.59 -10.87
CA SER A 5 -21.13 -28.42 -10.51
C SER A 5 -21.00 -28.31 -8.98
N PRO A 6 -19.84 -27.97 -8.42
CA PRO A 6 -19.68 -27.75 -6.99
C PRO A 6 -20.46 -26.50 -6.56
N ALA A 7 -21.20 -26.63 -5.44
CA ALA A 7 -21.97 -25.55 -4.83
C ALA A 7 -21.03 -24.43 -4.36
N THR A 8 -21.29 -23.23 -4.82
CA THR A 8 -20.66 -21.99 -4.37
C THR A 8 -21.16 -21.69 -2.95
N THR A 9 -20.31 -21.80 -1.94
CA THR A 9 -20.66 -21.47 -0.56
C THR A 9 -20.66 -19.93 -0.41
N ASP A 10 -21.79 -19.37 0.00
CA ASP A 10 -21.96 -17.93 0.27
C ASP A 10 -21.04 -17.51 1.43
N PRO A 11 -20.13 -16.55 1.25
CA PRO A 11 -19.20 -16.11 2.28
C PRO A 11 -19.87 -15.41 3.48
N ARG A 12 -21.17 -15.15 3.43
CA ARG A 12 -21.94 -14.51 4.53
C ARG A 12 -22.38 -15.47 5.64
N GLN A 13 -22.16 -16.79 5.50
CA GLN A 13 -22.60 -17.81 6.46
C GLN A 13 -21.50 -18.29 7.43
N LEU A 14 -20.46 -17.49 7.70
CA LEU A 14 -19.44 -17.86 8.68
C LEU A 14 -19.87 -17.44 10.11
N PRO A 15 -19.76 -18.34 11.12
CA PRO A 15 -20.18 -18.05 12.48
C PRO A 15 -19.31 -16.95 13.13
N PRO A 16 -19.87 -16.17 14.09
CA PRO A 16 -19.15 -15.08 14.76
C PRO A 16 -18.01 -15.62 15.65
N LEU A 17 -16.97 -14.83 15.77
CA LEU A 17 -15.67 -15.14 16.42
C LEU A 17 -15.76 -15.63 17.88
N ARG A 18 -16.89 -15.41 18.54
CA ARG A 18 -17.05 -15.68 19.97
C ARG A 18 -17.00 -17.17 20.32
N ASP A 19 -17.41 -18.03 19.38
CA ASP A 19 -17.55 -19.46 19.64
C ASP A 19 -16.25 -20.27 19.43
N GLN A 20 -15.24 -19.67 18.77
CA GLN A 20 -13.97 -20.37 18.53
C GLN A 20 -12.91 -20.17 19.64
N MET A 21 -13.05 -19.15 20.49
CA MET A 21 -12.15 -18.93 21.63
C MET A 21 -12.55 -19.73 22.90
N ALA A 22 -13.76 -20.28 22.94
CA ALA A 22 -14.25 -21.03 24.10
C ALA A 22 -13.87 -22.54 24.10
N ALA A 23 -13.33 -23.06 23.00
CA ALA A 23 -13.12 -24.51 22.83
C ALA A 23 -11.73 -25.04 23.26
N THR A 24 -10.80 -24.20 23.74
CA THR A 24 -9.46 -24.64 24.12
C THR A 24 -9.10 -24.40 25.59
N GLY A 25 -10.07 -24.31 26.47
CA GLY A 25 -9.81 -24.09 27.90
C GLY A 25 -10.79 -24.80 28.83
N SER A 26 -10.73 -26.14 28.90
CA SER A 26 -11.32 -26.85 30.03
C SER A 26 -10.64 -28.21 30.21
N GLU A 27 -9.77 -28.27 31.17
CA GLU A 27 -9.62 -29.38 32.14
C GLU A 27 -8.49 -29.02 33.09
N ALA A 28 -8.85 -28.71 34.36
CA ALA A 28 -8.25 -29.24 35.56
C ALA A 28 -8.76 -28.53 36.85
N GLY A 29 -9.47 -29.26 37.66
CA GLY A 29 -9.28 -29.35 39.10
C GLY A 29 -9.79 -28.18 39.97
N GLY A 30 -10.92 -28.40 40.64
CA GLY A 30 -11.45 -27.57 41.69
C GLY A 30 -10.60 -27.51 42.95
N GLU A 31 -10.83 -26.42 43.70
CA GLU A 31 -10.96 -26.45 45.16
C GLU A 31 -11.52 -25.09 45.64
N THR A 32 -12.62 -25.23 46.37
CA THR A 32 -13.33 -24.19 47.10
C THR A 32 -12.50 -23.67 48.27
N ARG A 33 -12.43 -22.34 48.45
CA ARG A 33 -12.28 -21.70 49.76
C ARG A 33 -12.94 -20.32 49.80
N THR A 34 -13.72 -20.13 50.84
CA THR A 34 -14.56 -19.02 51.29
C THR A 34 -13.76 -17.78 51.77
N PRO A 35 -14.39 -16.58 51.85
CA PRO A 35 -13.69 -15.33 52.05
C PRO A 35 -13.39 -15.00 53.50
N GLY A 36 -12.26 -14.34 53.72
CA GLY A 36 -11.88 -13.77 55.01
C GLY A 36 -11.63 -12.24 54.85
N ASP A 37 -12.43 -11.48 55.56
CA ASP A 37 -12.22 -10.08 55.87
C ASP A 37 -10.87 -9.87 56.56
N GLY A 38 -10.22 -8.76 56.25
CA GLY A 38 -8.99 -8.35 56.92
C GLY A 38 -8.51 -6.96 56.50
N ASP A 39 -9.11 -5.95 57.20
CA ASP A 39 -8.53 -4.61 57.32
C ASP A 39 -7.08 -4.65 57.83
N VAL A 40 -6.12 -4.02 57.18
CA VAL A 40 -4.90 -3.55 57.84
C VAL A 40 -4.40 -2.22 57.19
N LYS A 41 -4.25 -1.27 58.08
CA LYS A 41 -3.76 0.10 57.97
C LYS A 41 -2.35 0.24 57.36
N SER A 42 -2.23 1.31 56.59
CA SER A 42 -1.09 2.21 56.40
C SER A 42 -0.02 2.22 57.47
N THR A 43 1.25 2.12 57.07
CA THR A 43 2.34 2.91 57.66
C THR A 43 3.48 3.09 56.66
N GLY A 44 3.96 4.32 56.54
CA GLY A 44 5.03 4.73 55.65
C GLY A 44 6.40 4.24 56.15
N GLY A 45 7.31 4.08 55.20
CA GLY A 45 8.72 3.78 55.44
C GLY A 45 9.58 4.32 54.32
N VAL A 46 10.20 5.45 54.58
CA VAL A 46 11.27 6.05 53.78
C VAL A 46 12.52 5.25 54.06
N VAL A 47 13.21 4.78 53.03
CA VAL A 47 14.55 4.20 53.15
C VAL A 47 15.48 4.83 52.10
N PRO A 48 16.70 5.21 52.50
CA PRO A 48 17.58 6.11 51.76
C PRO A 48 18.46 5.42 50.73
N VAL A 49 18.86 6.23 49.74
CA VAL A 49 19.83 5.91 48.69
C VAL A 49 21.26 5.89 49.29
N PRO A 50 22.12 4.91 48.98
CA PRO A 50 23.55 5.08 49.10
C PRO A 50 24.21 5.47 47.77
N ALA A 51 24.96 6.55 47.82
CA ALA A 51 25.95 6.96 46.84
C ALA A 51 27.27 6.18 47.02
N GLY A 52 27.97 5.95 45.93
CA GLY A 52 29.31 5.46 45.85
C GLY A 52 29.47 4.49 44.66
N GLY A 53 30.23 4.67 43.64
CA GLY A 53 31.54 5.24 43.54
C GLY A 53 32.45 4.18 42.93
N SER A 54 33.34 4.60 42.00
CA SER A 54 34.48 3.88 41.43
C SER A 54 34.16 2.94 40.23
N GLY A 55 34.55 3.23 39.00
CA GLY A 55 35.90 3.37 38.55
C GLY A 55 36.46 1.99 38.15
N THR A 56 36.28 1.54 36.91
CA THR A 56 37.11 0.45 36.37
C THR A 56 37.57 0.78 34.96
N ALA A 57 38.85 0.59 34.79
CA ALA A 57 39.67 0.93 33.66
C ALA A 57 39.34 0.08 32.41
N GLU A 58 39.45 0.74 31.29
CA GLU A 58 39.43 0.18 29.93
C GLU A 58 40.74 -0.60 29.67
N PRO A 59 40.71 -1.80 29.11
CA PRO A 59 41.91 -2.47 28.64
C PRO A 59 42.35 -1.94 27.27
N PRO A 60 43.68 -1.87 26.99
CA PRO A 60 44.21 -1.33 25.74
C PRO A 60 43.92 -2.27 24.57
N GLY A 61 43.52 -1.67 23.45
CA GLY A 61 43.30 -2.34 22.17
C GLY A 61 44.63 -2.82 21.54
N PRO A 62 44.54 -3.86 20.69
CA PRO A 62 45.70 -4.39 19.97
C PRO A 62 46.12 -3.48 18.80
N ASP A 63 47.47 -3.39 18.65
CA ASP A 63 48.18 -2.70 17.59
C ASP A 63 47.78 -3.14 16.17
N PRO A 64 47.78 -2.23 15.20
CA PRO A 64 47.55 -2.59 13.80
C PRO A 64 48.82 -3.22 13.19
N SER A 65 48.66 -4.42 12.64
CA SER A 65 49.66 -5.09 11.79
C SER A 65 49.81 -4.37 10.44
N PRO A 66 51.02 -4.44 9.84
CA PRO A 66 51.34 -3.68 8.64
C PRO A 66 50.70 -4.28 7.37
N SER A 67 50.29 -3.37 6.51
CA SER A 67 49.69 -3.60 5.23
C SER A 67 50.64 -4.23 4.21
N ASP A 68 50.27 -5.33 3.60
CA ASP A 68 50.90 -5.86 2.40
C ASP A 68 50.53 -5.03 1.14
N PRO A 69 51.48 -4.88 0.19
CA PRO A 69 51.26 -4.05 -0.99
C PRO A 69 50.33 -4.72 -1.99
N VAL A 70 49.31 -3.93 -2.41
CA VAL A 70 48.36 -4.28 -3.48
C VAL A 70 49.05 -4.35 -4.83
N ALA A 71 48.95 -5.45 -5.51
CA ALA A 71 49.43 -5.67 -6.89
C ALA A 71 48.51 -4.93 -7.90
N GLU A 72 49.13 -4.15 -8.78
CA GLU A 72 48.47 -3.49 -9.93
C GLU A 72 47.88 -4.48 -10.90
N PRO A 73 46.66 -4.25 -11.41
CA PRO A 73 46.11 -5.08 -12.49
C PRO A 73 46.67 -4.67 -13.85
N ALA A 74 47.18 -5.67 -14.56
CA ALA A 74 47.75 -5.57 -15.88
C ALA A 74 46.70 -5.18 -16.94
N THR A 75 47.03 -4.18 -17.75
CA THR A 75 46.30 -3.75 -18.95
C THR A 75 46.31 -4.83 -20.03
N PRO A 76 45.19 -5.15 -20.70
CA PRO A 76 45.16 -6.05 -21.82
C PRO A 76 45.65 -5.35 -23.09
N LYS A 77 46.58 -5.99 -23.75
CA LYS A 77 47.18 -5.64 -25.06
C LYS A 77 46.11 -5.74 -26.17
N THR A 78 46.01 -4.69 -26.94
CA THR A 78 45.31 -4.60 -28.22
C THR A 78 45.98 -5.50 -29.24
N VAL A 79 45.26 -6.47 -29.78
CA VAL A 79 45.67 -7.24 -30.96
C VAL A 79 45.01 -6.63 -32.20
N ALA A 80 45.81 -6.09 -33.07
CA ALA A 80 45.44 -5.68 -34.42
C ALA A 80 45.39 -6.90 -35.32
N GLY A 81 44.32 -7.11 -36.06
CA GLY A 81 44.10 -8.20 -37.00
C GLY A 81 43.13 -7.83 -38.10
N THR A 82 43.64 -7.33 -39.17
CA THR A 82 43.47 -7.59 -40.62
C THR A 82 42.05 -7.59 -41.20
N THR A 83 41.80 -6.60 -42.02
CA THR A 83 41.10 -6.47 -43.32
C THR A 83 40.36 -7.70 -43.85
N GLY A 84 39.06 -7.54 -44.11
CA GLY A 84 38.19 -8.32 -44.95
C GLY A 84 37.15 -7.43 -45.60
N ASP A 85 37.40 -7.13 -46.88
CA ASP A 85 36.58 -6.33 -47.78
C ASP A 85 35.33 -7.12 -48.20
N ALA A 86 34.11 -6.58 -47.94
CA ALA A 86 32.88 -7.01 -48.59
C ALA A 86 31.88 -5.86 -48.60
N GLY A 87 31.48 -5.47 -49.78
CA GLY A 87 30.79 -4.27 -50.15
C GLY A 87 29.41 -3.99 -49.59
N PRO A 88 28.86 -2.79 -49.83
CA PRO A 88 27.76 -2.21 -49.11
C PRO A 88 26.40 -2.64 -49.69
N ALA A 89 25.56 -3.25 -48.87
CA ALA A 89 24.12 -3.28 -49.12
C ALA A 89 23.50 -2.05 -48.44
N SER A 90 23.18 -1.05 -49.23
CA SER A 90 22.39 0.13 -48.79
C SER A 90 21.00 -0.30 -48.37
N THR A 91 20.79 -0.39 -47.08
CA THR A 91 19.44 -0.43 -46.53
C THR A 91 19.03 1.01 -46.22
N GLU A 92 18.14 1.54 -47.00
CA GLU A 92 17.51 2.84 -46.90
C GLU A 92 16.79 2.91 -45.55
N SER A 93 17.39 3.62 -44.58
CA SER A 93 16.80 3.87 -43.25
C SER A 93 15.66 4.84 -43.43
N ALA A 94 14.44 4.38 -43.17
CA ALA A 94 13.27 5.25 -43.03
C ALA A 94 13.55 6.39 -42.00
N PRO A 95 13.13 7.63 -42.31
CA PRO A 95 13.39 8.76 -41.42
C PRO A 95 12.69 8.54 -40.10
N VAL A 96 13.48 8.42 -39.02
CA VAL A 96 12.99 8.47 -37.64
C VAL A 96 12.42 9.86 -37.43
N THR A 97 11.11 9.99 -37.51
CA THR A 97 10.39 11.21 -37.12
C THR A 97 10.68 11.49 -35.66
N LYS A 98 11.51 12.51 -35.41
CA LYS A 98 11.71 13.09 -34.08
C LYS A 98 10.35 13.45 -33.49
N PRO A 99 10.04 13.06 -32.25
CA PRO A 99 8.83 13.53 -31.60
C PRO A 99 8.89 15.08 -31.54
N THR A 100 8.02 15.71 -32.26
CA THR A 100 7.87 17.17 -32.26
C THR A 100 7.42 17.56 -30.85
N ALA A 101 8.19 18.42 -30.19
CA ALA A 101 7.77 19.01 -28.92
C ALA A 101 6.42 19.73 -29.13
N PRO A 102 5.45 19.61 -28.21
CA PRO A 102 4.15 20.25 -28.36
C PRO A 102 4.34 21.76 -28.55
N LEU A 103 3.77 22.29 -29.61
CA LEU A 103 3.73 23.71 -29.84
C LEU A 103 2.99 24.39 -28.69
N ALA A 104 3.58 25.44 -28.10
CA ALA A 104 3.12 26.15 -26.91
C ALA A 104 1.70 26.78 -26.99
N ASN A 105 0.99 26.61 -28.09
CA ASN A 105 -0.34 27.21 -28.37
C ASN A 105 -1.41 26.18 -28.76
N GLU A 106 -1.17 24.88 -28.55
CA GLU A 106 -2.22 23.90 -28.81
C GLU A 106 -3.25 23.95 -27.68
N PRO A 107 -4.58 24.06 -28.00
CA PRO A 107 -5.58 24.07 -26.95
C PRO A 107 -5.50 22.79 -26.09
N PRO A 108 -5.69 22.90 -24.78
CA PRO A 108 -5.61 21.76 -23.92
C PRO A 108 -6.58 20.67 -24.38
N PRO A 109 -6.16 19.40 -24.36
CA PRO A 109 -6.96 18.28 -24.85
C PRO A 109 -8.30 18.19 -24.11
N PRO A 110 -9.38 17.77 -24.79
CA PRO A 110 -10.74 17.86 -24.26
C PRO A 110 -11.01 16.88 -23.11
N VAL A 111 -11.70 17.39 -22.09
CA VAL A 111 -12.37 16.60 -21.06
C VAL A 111 -13.85 16.63 -21.37
N VAL A 112 -14.45 15.45 -21.55
CA VAL A 112 -15.85 15.34 -21.99
C VAL A 112 -16.71 14.77 -20.87
N VAL A 113 -17.80 15.44 -20.53
CA VAL A 113 -18.81 14.92 -19.60
C VAL A 113 -19.95 14.30 -20.37
N ILE A 114 -20.27 13.05 -20.04
CA ILE A 114 -21.40 12.29 -20.60
C ILE A 114 -22.37 12.03 -19.45
N SER A 115 -23.63 12.50 -19.62
CA SER A 115 -24.71 12.14 -18.69
C SER A 115 -25.14 10.69 -18.90
N VAL A 116 -25.48 9.98 -17.80
CA VAL A 116 -25.90 8.56 -17.84
C VAL A 116 -27.19 8.39 -18.63
N ASP A 117 -28.12 9.34 -18.54
CA ASP A 117 -29.45 9.21 -19.14
C ASP A 117 -29.44 9.42 -20.66
N GLY A 118 -28.29 9.78 -21.26
CA GLY A 118 -28.20 10.09 -22.70
C GLY A 118 -29.07 11.30 -23.13
N ALA A 119 -29.78 11.91 -22.18
CA ALA A 119 -30.72 13.00 -22.41
C ALA A 119 -30.05 14.32 -22.76
N ARG A 120 -28.75 14.47 -22.48
CA ARG A 120 -27.99 15.68 -22.77
C ARG A 120 -26.82 15.39 -23.70
N GLN A 121 -26.55 16.33 -24.61
CA GLN A 121 -25.36 16.25 -25.45
C GLN A 121 -24.09 16.27 -24.60
N PRO A 122 -23.04 15.53 -24.99
CA PRO A 122 -21.74 15.59 -24.34
C PRO A 122 -21.21 17.01 -24.29
N ARG A 123 -20.70 17.42 -23.11
CA ARG A 123 -20.13 18.75 -22.91
C ARG A 123 -18.62 18.64 -22.77
N VAL A 124 -17.90 19.59 -23.34
CA VAL A 124 -16.44 19.65 -23.34
C VAL A 124 -15.96 20.72 -22.36
N TYR A 125 -15.00 20.37 -21.52
CA TYR A 125 -14.46 21.25 -20.49
C TYR A 125 -12.94 21.43 -20.63
N PRO A 126 -12.44 22.61 -20.28
CA PRO A 126 -11.01 22.90 -20.31
C PRO A 126 -10.25 22.26 -19.14
N THR A 127 -10.89 21.91 -18.03
CA THR A 127 -10.25 21.29 -16.85
C THR A 127 -11.11 20.21 -16.24
N LEU A 128 -10.48 19.25 -15.56
CA LEU A 128 -11.19 18.19 -14.85
C LEU A 128 -12.03 18.75 -13.69
N ASN A 129 -11.54 19.81 -13.03
CA ASN A 129 -12.31 20.48 -11.98
C ASN A 129 -13.59 21.12 -12.50
N ALA A 130 -13.54 21.82 -13.66
CA ALA A 130 -14.73 22.38 -14.30
C ALA A 130 -15.73 21.28 -14.69
N ALA A 131 -15.24 20.15 -15.21
CA ALA A 131 -16.05 18.98 -15.53
C ALA A 131 -16.74 18.40 -14.28
N LEU A 132 -16.03 18.27 -13.15
CA LEU A 132 -16.59 17.76 -11.90
C LEU A 132 -17.67 18.66 -11.29
N VAL A 133 -17.50 19.97 -11.40
CA VAL A 133 -18.51 20.95 -10.91
C VAL A 133 -19.84 20.78 -11.65
N ASP A 134 -19.78 20.65 -12.98
CA ASP A 134 -20.97 20.53 -13.84
C ASP A 134 -21.51 19.11 -13.96
N ALA A 135 -20.72 18.10 -13.65
CA ALA A 135 -21.15 16.71 -13.68
C ALA A 135 -22.34 16.47 -12.74
N GLU A 136 -23.33 15.76 -13.24
CA GLU A 136 -24.51 15.30 -12.47
C GLU A 136 -24.22 13.98 -11.78
N ASP A 137 -25.12 13.53 -10.92
CA ASP A 137 -25.06 12.20 -10.31
C ASP A 137 -25.08 11.12 -11.38
N GLY A 138 -24.19 10.13 -11.29
CA GLY A 138 -24.03 9.08 -12.28
C GLY A 138 -23.24 9.48 -13.54
N SER A 139 -22.73 10.72 -13.65
CA SER A 139 -22.00 11.19 -14.83
C SER A 139 -20.68 10.45 -15.05
N GLN A 140 -20.33 10.27 -16.33
CA GLN A 140 -19.01 9.83 -16.75
C GLN A 140 -18.19 11.00 -17.29
N ILE A 141 -17.01 11.20 -16.73
CA ILE A 141 -16.01 12.16 -17.20
C ILE A 141 -15.01 11.39 -18.05
N VAL A 142 -15.03 11.60 -19.34
CA VAL A 142 -14.23 10.88 -20.33
C VAL A 142 -13.03 11.71 -20.74
N LEU A 143 -11.85 11.19 -20.54
CA LEU A 143 -10.57 11.82 -20.86
C LEU A 143 -10.13 11.39 -22.27
N GLN A 144 -10.15 12.29 -23.23
CA GLN A 144 -9.86 12.02 -24.64
C GLN A 144 -8.50 12.61 -25.04
N TYR A 145 -7.44 12.25 -24.33
CA TYR A 145 -6.08 12.71 -24.61
C TYR A 145 -5.04 11.67 -24.23
N ASN A 146 -3.86 11.83 -24.80
CA ASN A 146 -2.66 11.09 -24.43
C ASN A 146 -1.67 12.03 -23.73
N GLY A 147 -0.85 11.45 -22.85
CA GLY A 147 0.16 12.19 -22.10
C GLY A 147 -0.34 12.73 -20.77
N ILE A 148 0.50 13.54 -20.13
CA ILE A 148 0.29 14.01 -18.76
C ILE A 148 -0.25 15.44 -18.78
N ARG A 149 -1.29 15.65 -18.00
CA ARG A 149 -1.91 16.95 -17.78
C ARG A 149 -1.83 17.32 -16.30
N VAL A 150 -1.39 18.53 -15.99
CA VAL A 150 -1.35 19.06 -14.63
C VAL A 150 -2.73 19.59 -14.25
N GLU A 151 -3.29 19.09 -13.17
CA GLU A 151 -4.59 19.52 -12.64
C GLU A 151 -4.44 20.08 -11.21
N SER A 152 -5.36 20.98 -10.86
CA SER A 152 -5.52 21.42 -9.49
C SER A 152 -6.18 20.34 -8.66
N PRO A 153 -6.02 20.34 -7.32
CA PRO A 153 -6.72 19.39 -6.47
C PRO A 153 -8.23 19.38 -6.67
N LEU A 154 -8.80 18.19 -6.64
CA LEU A 154 -10.19 17.90 -6.98
C LEU A 154 -11.01 17.62 -5.73
N ARG A 155 -12.28 17.97 -5.77
CA ARG A 155 -13.25 17.61 -4.73
C ARG A 155 -14.44 16.90 -5.35
N VAL A 156 -14.63 15.63 -4.97
CA VAL A 156 -15.79 14.83 -5.33
C VAL A 156 -16.75 14.82 -4.12
N GLY A 157 -17.96 15.33 -4.36
CA GLY A 157 -18.99 15.45 -3.33
C GLY A 157 -19.80 14.16 -3.17
N ARG A 158 -21.13 14.31 -3.13
CA ARG A 158 -22.09 13.18 -2.94
C ARG A 158 -22.50 12.50 -4.24
N LYS A 159 -21.93 12.92 -5.37
CA LYS A 159 -22.30 12.41 -6.69
C LYS A 159 -21.56 11.11 -6.97
N ASN A 160 -22.22 10.17 -7.62
CA ASN A 160 -21.60 9.00 -8.23
C ASN A 160 -20.87 9.46 -9.50
N ILE A 161 -19.56 9.42 -9.51
CA ILE A 161 -18.73 9.92 -10.60
C ILE A 161 -17.80 8.81 -11.10
N THR A 162 -17.79 8.63 -12.42
CA THR A 162 -16.79 7.82 -13.11
C THR A 162 -15.85 8.73 -13.92
N ILE A 163 -14.55 8.66 -13.64
CA ILE A 163 -13.49 9.29 -14.43
C ILE A 163 -12.80 8.18 -15.23
N ARG A 164 -12.79 8.27 -16.55
CA ARG A 164 -12.16 7.23 -17.36
C ARG A 164 -11.43 7.77 -18.59
N GLY A 165 -10.34 7.11 -18.95
CA GLY A 165 -9.75 7.28 -20.28
C GLY A 165 -10.69 6.73 -21.36
N ALA A 166 -10.81 7.44 -22.46
CA ALA A 166 -11.51 6.94 -23.64
C ALA A 166 -10.74 5.75 -24.25
N GLU A 167 -11.44 4.94 -25.03
CA GLU A 167 -10.83 3.84 -25.75
C GLU A 167 -9.75 4.38 -26.73
N GLY A 168 -8.58 3.73 -26.74
CA GLY A 168 -7.43 4.17 -27.51
C GLY A 168 -6.63 5.33 -26.91
N PHE A 169 -7.07 5.91 -25.78
CA PHE A 169 -6.37 6.98 -25.08
C PHE A 169 -5.73 6.48 -23.77
N ARG A 170 -4.63 7.14 -23.39
CA ARG A 170 -3.93 6.94 -22.11
C ARG A 170 -3.70 8.28 -21.42
N PRO A 171 -4.71 8.80 -20.76
CA PRO A 171 -4.59 10.09 -20.08
C PRO A 171 -3.81 9.95 -18.78
N GLY A 172 -2.90 10.89 -18.54
CA GLY A 172 -2.21 11.10 -17.28
C GLY A 172 -2.70 12.36 -16.59
N ILE A 173 -2.99 12.28 -15.30
CA ILE A 173 -3.36 13.40 -14.45
C ILE A 173 -2.25 13.58 -13.42
N GLU A 174 -1.58 14.72 -13.44
CA GLU A 174 -0.52 15.05 -12.48
C GLU A 174 -0.98 16.13 -11.51
N PHE A 175 -0.75 15.89 -10.24
CA PHE A 175 -0.98 16.85 -9.17
C PHE A 175 0.37 17.37 -8.65
N ARG A 176 0.50 18.68 -8.57
CA ARG A 176 1.66 19.38 -7.99
C ARG A 176 1.17 20.24 -6.82
N PRO A 177 1.25 19.74 -5.57
CA PRO A 177 0.91 20.54 -4.41
C PRO A 177 1.70 21.83 -4.39
N LYS A 178 1.02 22.96 -4.15
CA LYS A 178 1.69 24.26 -4.06
C LYS A 178 2.25 24.45 -2.64
N THR A 179 3.52 24.84 -2.56
CA THR A 179 4.19 25.24 -1.35
C THR A 179 4.04 26.76 -1.14
N GLY A 180 3.72 27.23 0.06
CA GLY A 180 3.92 28.62 0.44
C GLY A 180 2.85 29.64 0.02
N GLY A 181 1.59 29.27 -0.12
CA GLY A 181 0.47 30.23 -0.15
C GLY A 181 -0.09 30.41 1.27
N GLY A 182 -0.48 31.63 1.67
CA GLY A 182 -0.94 31.97 3.02
C GLY A 182 -2.13 31.18 3.61
N ASP A 183 -2.72 30.25 2.83
CA ASP A 183 -3.83 29.39 3.22
C ASP A 183 -3.43 27.95 3.58
N GLY A 184 -2.15 27.69 3.82
CA GLY A 184 -1.61 26.34 4.11
C GLY A 184 -1.38 25.49 2.86
N VAL A 185 -0.57 24.45 3.03
CA VAL A 185 -0.29 23.49 1.96
C VAL A 185 -1.56 22.71 1.60
N GLN A 186 -1.91 22.69 0.33
CA GLN A 186 -2.98 21.84 -0.15
C GLN A 186 -2.50 20.37 -0.18
N SER A 187 -2.65 19.68 0.95
CA SER A 187 -2.07 18.35 1.18
C SER A 187 -2.85 17.20 0.54
N ARG A 188 -4.04 17.44 0.00
CA ARG A 188 -4.95 16.40 -0.52
C ARG A 188 -5.28 16.68 -1.99
N MET A 189 -4.96 15.71 -2.87
CA MET A 189 -5.12 15.91 -4.31
C MET A 189 -6.54 15.62 -4.78
N ILE A 190 -7.13 14.51 -4.32
CA ILE A 190 -8.51 14.14 -4.62
C ILE A 190 -9.21 13.90 -3.29
N THR A 191 -10.15 14.76 -2.94
CA THR A 191 -10.97 14.59 -1.73
C THR A 191 -12.33 14.03 -2.10
N VAL A 192 -12.68 12.85 -1.55
CA VAL A 192 -13.98 12.22 -1.75
C VAL A 192 -14.72 12.29 -0.42
N THR A 193 -15.81 13.07 -0.36
CA THR A 193 -16.54 13.30 0.90
C THR A 193 -17.69 12.32 1.11
N ALA A 194 -18.33 11.90 0.02
CA ALA A 194 -19.42 10.93 0.00
C ALA A 194 -19.65 10.45 -1.44
N GLY A 195 -20.53 9.47 -1.64
CA GLY A 195 -20.86 8.91 -2.94
C GLY A 195 -19.74 8.07 -3.57
N PRO A 196 -20.05 7.29 -4.59
CA PRO A 196 -19.08 6.45 -5.29
C PRO A 196 -18.15 7.25 -6.19
N LEU A 197 -16.86 6.85 -6.24
CA LEU A 197 -15.89 7.31 -7.22
C LEU A 197 -15.26 6.14 -7.94
N HIS A 198 -15.36 6.11 -9.26
CA HIS A 198 -14.67 5.14 -10.10
C HIS A 198 -13.61 5.85 -10.97
N VAL A 199 -12.38 5.33 -10.95
CA VAL A 199 -11.31 5.77 -11.86
C VAL A 199 -10.87 4.58 -12.70
N ILE A 200 -10.92 4.72 -14.03
CA ILE A 200 -10.70 3.61 -14.95
C ILE A 200 -9.76 4.07 -16.08
N ASN A 201 -8.78 3.25 -16.42
CA ASN A 201 -7.88 3.47 -17.55
C ASN A 201 -7.25 4.87 -17.54
N ALA A 202 -6.55 5.22 -16.46
CA ALA A 202 -5.87 6.50 -16.31
C ALA A 202 -4.56 6.36 -15.53
N GLU A 203 -3.60 7.24 -15.78
CA GLU A 203 -2.42 7.38 -14.93
C GLU A 203 -2.61 8.58 -14.00
N LEU A 204 -2.39 8.36 -12.70
CA LEU A 204 -2.45 9.39 -11.67
C LEU A 204 -1.05 9.58 -11.09
N ARG A 205 -0.58 10.81 -11.06
CA ARG A 205 0.74 11.14 -10.54
C ARG A 205 0.66 12.25 -9.51
N MET A 206 1.32 12.06 -8.37
CA MET A 206 1.53 13.10 -7.37
C MET A 206 3.04 13.39 -7.28
N VAL A 207 3.42 14.65 -7.49
CA VAL A 207 4.80 15.11 -7.32
C VAL A 207 4.92 15.79 -5.97
N VAL A 208 5.61 15.12 -5.03
CA VAL A 208 5.81 15.61 -3.67
C VAL A 208 6.90 16.68 -3.66
N PRO A 209 6.65 17.91 -3.20
CA PRO A 209 7.67 18.95 -3.10
C PRO A 209 8.70 18.61 -2.01
N ARG A 210 9.91 19.18 -2.11
CA ARG A 210 11.05 18.82 -1.23
C ARG A 210 10.98 19.35 0.20
N SER A 211 10.11 20.29 0.50
CA SER A 211 10.17 21.09 1.74
C SER A 211 8.84 21.09 2.52
N GLU A 212 8.13 19.97 2.58
CA GLU A 212 6.84 19.93 3.26
C GLU A 212 6.89 19.07 4.51
N ASP A 213 6.43 19.63 5.63
CA ASP A 213 6.25 18.90 6.89
C ASP A 213 4.90 18.16 6.95
N ALA A 214 3.95 18.52 6.10
CA ALA A 214 2.63 17.92 6.08
C ALA A 214 2.60 16.62 5.25
N ARG A 215 1.87 15.61 5.73
CA ARG A 215 1.59 14.40 4.94
C ARG A 215 0.78 14.74 3.69
N LEU A 216 1.28 14.34 2.53
CA LEU A 216 0.61 14.50 1.25
C LEU A 216 -0.16 13.25 0.87
N VAL A 217 -1.36 13.45 0.32
CA VAL A 217 -2.33 12.39 0.08
C VAL A 217 -2.89 12.48 -1.33
N MET A 218 -2.83 11.37 -2.09
CA MET A 218 -3.45 11.33 -3.41
C MET A 218 -5.00 11.30 -3.29
N PHE A 219 -5.55 10.36 -2.53
CA PHE A 219 -6.98 10.22 -2.28
C PHE A 219 -7.27 10.37 -0.79
N SER A 220 -7.97 11.42 -0.40
CA SER A 220 -8.49 11.60 0.96
C SER A 220 -9.95 11.20 1.00
N LEU A 221 -10.23 10.08 1.66
CA LEU A 221 -11.56 9.48 1.74
C LEU A 221 -12.17 9.81 3.09
N GLN A 222 -13.22 10.64 3.09
CA GLN A 222 -13.85 11.09 4.33
C GLN A 222 -15.04 10.22 4.72
N ARG A 223 -15.82 9.75 3.76
CA ARG A 223 -16.92 8.78 3.93
C ARG A 223 -17.57 8.41 2.60
N PRO A 224 -16.83 8.06 1.56
CA PRO A 224 -17.45 7.56 0.35
C PRO A 224 -18.09 6.19 0.63
N GLU A 225 -19.11 5.86 -0.14
CA GLU A 225 -19.70 4.54 -0.14
C GLU A 225 -18.75 3.54 -0.79
N GLN A 226 -18.21 3.93 -1.95
CA GLN A 226 -17.33 3.07 -2.73
C GLN A 226 -16.27 3.89 -3.46
N VAL A 227 -15.04 3.37 -3.51
CA VAL A 227 -13.98 3.87 -4.41
C VAL A 227 -13.42 2.69 -5.20
N ARG A 228 -13.45 2.80 -6.52
CA ARG A 228 -12.91 1.77 -7.41
C ARG A 228 -11.82 2.33 -8.31
N LEU A 229 -10.64 1.72 -8.24
CA LEU A 229 -9.52 1.99 -9.14
C LEU A 229 -9.33 0.74 -10.03
N ARG A 230 -9.48 0.90 -11.35
CA ARG A 230 -9.36 -0.22 -12.27
C ARG A 230 -8.54 0.17 -13.50
N ASP A 231 -7.61 -0.70 -13.88
CA ASP A 231 -6.68 -0.45 -14.99
C ASP A 231 -5.95 0.90 -14.85
N VAL A 232 -5.53 1.25 -13.62
CA VAL A 232 -4.87 2.54 -13.33
C VAL A 232 -3.41 2.35 -12.98
N VAL A 233 -2.61 3.37 -13.27
CA VAL A 233 -1.25 3.51 -12.73
C VAL A 233 -1.24 4.67 -11.76
N VAL A 234 -0.86 4.42 -10.50
CA VAL A 234 -0.68 5.48 -9.51
C VAL A 234 0.80 5.63 -9.19
N THR A 235 1.35 6.82 -9.38
CA THR A 235 2.76 7.11 -9.11
C THR A 235 2.89 8.26 -8.10
N VAL A 236 3.60 8.01 -6.99
CA VAL A 236 3.98 9.03 -6.02
C VAL A 236 5.47 9.33 -6.17
N ALA A 237 5.77 10.40 -6.90
CA ALA A 237 7.14 10.89 -7.07
C ALA A 237 7.54 11.70 -5.83
N ASN A 238 8.26 11.07 -4.91
CA ASN A 238 8.63 11.62 -3.60
C ASN A 238 10.13 11.47 -3.35
N PRO A 239 10.97 12.27 -4.02
CA PRO A 239 12.43 12.13 -3.94
C PRO A 239 13.00 12.50 -2.56
N ALA A 240 12.29 13.32 -1.79
CA ALA A 240 12.69 13.72 -0.44
C ALA A 240 12.18 12.74 0.65
N ARG A 241 11.44 11.69 0.26
CA ARG A 241 10.89 10.68 1.18
C ARG A 241 10.05 11.26 2.32
N GLN A 242 9.31 12.29 2.01
CA GLN A 242 8.39 12.89 2.96
C GLN A 242 7.20 11.98 3.22
N GLN A 243 6.46 12.26 4.28
CA GLN A 243 5.26 11.49 4.60
C GLN A 243 4.22 11.65 3.48
N ALA A 244 3.93 10.56 2.82
CA ALA A 244 2.93 10.51 1.76
C ALA A 244 2.08 9.24 1.85
N SER A 245 0.85 9.31 1.34
CA SER A 245 -0.01 8.14 1.17
C SER A 245 -0.78 8.23 -0.14
N VAL A 246 -1.03 7.07 -0.74
CA VAL A 246 -1.90 7.00 -1.92
C VAL A 246 -3.34 7.23 -1.48
N ILE A 247 -3.78 6.56 -0.43
CA ILE A 247 -5.14 6.66 0.11
C ILE A 247 -5.08 6.95 1.60
N GLU A 248 -5.81 7.95 2.06
CA GLU A 248 -5.99 8.24 3.48
C GLU A 248 -7.47 8.13 3.86
N LEU A 249 -7.77 7.27 4.83
CA LEU A 249 -9.09 7.18 5.45
C LEU A 249 -9.12 8.10 6.66
N THR A 250 -9.92 9.18 6.58
CA THR A 250 -10.03 10.19 7.62
C THR A 250 -11.47 10.33 8.09
N PRO A 251 -11.71 10.64 9.35
CA PRO A 251 -13.06 10.95 9.81
C PRO A 251 -13.57 12.21 9.11
N GLU A 252 -14.85 12.25 8.79
CA GLU A 252 -15.50 13.45 8.29
C GLU A 252 -15.42 14.57 9.36
N PRO A 253 -15.03 15.81 9.00
CA PRO A 253 -15.09 16.92 9.92
C PRO A 253 -16.52 17.12 10.45
N GLY A 254 -16.74 16.93 11.76
CA GLY A 254 -18.06 16.98 12.37
C GLY A 254 -18.84 15.66 12.39
N ALA A 255 -18.30 14.57 11.82
CA ALA A 255 -18.93 13.24 11.82
C ALA A 255 -19.35 12.75 13.21
N MET A 256 -18.59 13.07 14.25
CA MET A 256 -18.98 12.70 15.63
C MET A 256 -20.38 13.22 16.04
N ARG A 257 -20.81 14.37 15.55
CA ARG A 257 -22.16 14.90 15.85
C ARG A 257 -23.23 14.13 15.07
N ASN A 258 -22.97 13.85 13.80
CA ASN A 258 -23.90 13.13 12.93
C ASN A 258 -23.98 11.65 13.30
N MET A 259 -22.86 11.02 13.64
CA MET A 259 -22.78 9.62 14.06
C MET A 259 -23.56 9.36 15.36
N LYS A 260 -23.49 10.28 16.35
CA LYS A 260 -24.34 10.18 17.54
C LYS A 260 -25.83 10.19 17.21
N LYS A 261 -26.24 10.96 16.21
CA LYS A 261 -27.63 11.01 15.74
C LYS A 261 -28.03 9.70 15.03
N MET A 262 -27.22 9.23 14.10
CA MET A 262 -27.48 8.01 13.35
C MET A 262 -27.47 6.75 14.24
N MET A 263 -26.50 6.62 15.15
CA MET A 263 -26.49 5.54 16.15
C MET A 263 -27.68 5.57 17.09
N LYS A 264 -28.20 6.77 17.40
CA LYS A 264 -29.43 6.92 18.21
C LYS A 264 -30.67 6.46 17.45
N GLU A 265 -30.63 6.55 16.13
CA GLU A 265 -31.67 6.09 15.20
C GLU A 265 -31.53 4.61 14.81
N GLY A 266 -30.52 3.89 15.32
CA GLY A 266 -30.30 2.47 15.02
C GLY A 266 -29.85 2.19 13.58
N MET A 267 -29.38 3.20 12.84
CA MET A 267 -28.87 3.04 11.48
C MET A 267 -27.48 2.42 11.53
N GLU A 268 -27.35 1.25 10.95
CA GLU A 268 -26.06 0.62 10.67
C GLU A 268 -25.40 1.37 9.51
N VAL A 269 -24.12 1.67 9.66
CA VAL A 269 -23.36 2.38 8.63
C VAL A 269 -22.59 1.34 7.83
N ASP A 270 -22.87 1.28 6.55
CA ASP A 270 -22.12 0.39 5.65
C ASP A 270 -20.62 0.72 5.66
N PRO A 271 -19.75 -0.30 5.61
CA PRO A 271 -18.32 -0.08 5.51
C PRO A 271 -17.97 0.60 4.17
N LEU A 272 -16.92 1.42 4.18
CA LEU A 272 -16.34 1.93 2.95
C LEU A 272 -15.79 0.75 2.12
N GLU A 273 -16.22 0.64 0.86
CA GLU A 273 -15.66 -0.31 -0.09
C GLU A 273 -14.55 0.34 -0.95
N LEU A 274 -13.34 -0.18 -0.85
CA LEU A 274 -12.19 0.23 -1.67
C LEU A 274 -11.74 -0.96 -2.52
N THR A 275 -11.93 -0.87 -3.82
CA THR A 275 -11.51 -1.92 -4.77
C THR A 275 -10.40 -1.41 -5.69
N ILE A 276 -9.30 -2.16 -5.78
CA ILE A 276 -8.19 -1.89 -6.71
C ILE A 276 -7.99 -3.13 -7.57
N ASP A 277 -8.21 -3.01 -8.86
CA ASP A 277 -8.16 -4.13 -9.79
C ASP A 277 -7.25 -3.84 -10.97
N ARG A 278 -6.41 -4.79 -11.38
CA ARG A 278 -5.49 -4.73 -12.51
C ARG A 278 -4.72 -3.40 -12.59
N SER A 279 -4.10 -3.04 -11.48
CA SER A 279 -3.52 -1.71 -11.32
C SER A 279 -2.07 -1.78 -10.86
N VAL A 280 -1.33 -0.73 -11.15
CA VAL A 280 0.07 -0.56 -10.72
C VAL A 280 0.15 0.63 -9.79
N ILE A 281 0.69 0.41 -8.58
CA ILE A 281 0.87 1.47 -7.60
C ILE A 281 2.33 1.52 -7.19
N ARG A 282 2.95 2.68 -7.34
CA ARG A 282 4.38 2.82 -7.08
C ARG A 282 4.76 4.17 -6.50
N GLY A 283 5.89 4.22 -5.81
CA GLY A 283 6.46 5.45 -5.27
C GLY A 283 6.82 5.35 -3.79
N HIS A 284 7.33 6.44 -3.23
CA HIS A 284 7.66 6.45 -1.81
C HIS A 284 6.48 6.99 -0.99
N ALA A 285 5.59 6.09 -0.58
CA ALA A 285 4.35 6.38 0.16
C ALA A 285 3.81 5.11 0.83
N ASP A 286 2.87 5.27 1.78
CA ASP A 286 1.98 4.18 2.20
C ASP A 286 0.85 4.01 1.16
N LEU A 287 0.33 2.77 0.95
CA LEU A 287 -0.83 2.61 0.08
C LEU A 287 -2.10 3.10 0.77
N VAL A 288 -2.43 2.55 1.91
CA VAL A 288 -3.60 2.96 2.70
C VAL A 288 -3.17 3.38 4.10
N HIS A 289 -3.46 4.63 4.43
CA HIS A 289 -3.23 5.20 5.75
C HIS A 289 -4.56 5.42 6.48
N VAL A 290 -4.81 4.68 7.56
CA VAL A 290 -6.08 4.70 8.30
C VAL A 290 -5.95 5.54 9.57
N ARG A 291 -6.70 6.65 9.63
CA ARG A 291 -6.74 7.59 10.77
C ARG A 291 -8.08 7.60 11.51
N GLN A 292 -8.88 6.59 11.27
CA GLN A 292 -10.21 6.44 11.83
C GLN A 292 -10.40 5.06 12.44
N THR A 293 -11.52 4.84 13.09
CA THR A 293 -11.92 3.56 13.68
C THR A 293 -13.12 2.93 12.99
N ASP A 294 -13.64 3.56 11.93
CA ASP A 294 -14.78 3.04 11.17
C ASP A 294 -14.37 1.82 10.34
N SER A 295 -15.34 1.00 10.01
CA SER A 295 -15.09 -0.18 9.19
C SER A 295 -14.82 0.19 7.73
N ALA A 296 -13.92 -0.58 7.09
CA ALA A 296 -13.60 -0.44 5.68
C ALA A 296 -13.25 -1.81 5.10
N GLU A 297 -13.57 -2.03 3.84
CA GLU A 297 -13.15 -3.18 3.07
C GLU A 297 -12.20 -2.75 1.96
N LEU A 298 -10.97 -3.27 1.96
CA LEU A 298 -9.97 -3.10 0.91
C LEU A 298 -9.81 -4.42 0.17
N SER A 299 -10.19 -4.43 -1.10
CA SER A 299 -10.01 -5.57 -1.99
C SER A 299 -9.05 -5.22 -3.13
N MET A 300 -8.02 -6.04 -3.32
CA MET A 300 -7.04 -5.89 -4.39
C MET A 300 -6.95 -7.18 -5.21
N SER A 301 -6.99 -7.06 -6.53
CA SER A 301 -6.82 -8.19 -7.45
C SER A 301 -5.92 -7.85 -8.62
N HIS A 302 -5.01 -8.77 -8.98
CA HIS A 302 -4.06 -8.64 -10.07
C HIS A 302 -3.29 -7.31 -10.05
N CYS A 303 -2.74 -6.93 -8.88
CA CYS A 303 -2.07 -5.64 -8.70
C CYS A 303 -0.57 -5.77 -8.48
N VAL A 304 0.19 -4.83 -9.03
CA VAL A 304 1.59 -4.60 -8.65
C VAL A 304 1.66 -3.40 -7.70
N VAL A 305 2.33 -3.61 -6.56
CA VAL A 305 2.55 -2.59 -5.53
C VAL A 305 4.05 -2.45 -5.28
N ALA A 306 4.63 -1.31 -5.59
CA ALA A 306 6.04 -0.99 -5.41
C ALA A 306 6.20 0.26 -4.55
N LEU A 307 6.18 0.11 -3.23
CA LEU A 307 6.09 1.24 -2.30
C LEU A 307 7.25 1.28 -1.31
N GLY A 308 7.82 2.48 -1.12
CA GLY A 308 8.80 2.73 -0.05
C GLY A 308 8.20 2.77 1.36
N GLY A 309 6.89 2.71 1.49
CA GLY A 309 6.13 2.62 2.75
C GLY A 309 5.44 1.26 2.93
N SER A 310 4.36 1.26 3.71
CA SER A 310 3.55 0.07 4.01
C SER A 310 2.34 -0.06 3.06
N LEU A 311 1.82 -1.30 2.89
CA LEU A 311 0.56 -1.46 2.16
C LEU A 311 -0.62 -0.96 3.01
N LEU A 312 -0.71 -1.37 4.27
CA LEU A 312 -1.71 -0.86 5.21
C LEU A 312 -1.01 -0.28 6.45
N HIS A 313 -1.20 1.01 6.71
CA HIS A 313 -0.69 1.68 7.89
C HIS A 313 -1.86 2.25 8.69
N THR A 314 -2.11 1.74 9.89
CA THR A 314 -3.16 2.25 10.78
C THR A 314 -2.55 2.99 11.95
N VAL A 315 -3.02 4.21 12.17
CA VAL A 315 -2.65 5.00 13.36
C VAL A 315 -3.86 5.25 14.27
N GLY A 316 -5.03 4.77 13.86
CA GLY A 316 -6.25 4.88 14.61
C GLY A 316 -6.73 6.31 14.88
N ALA A 317 -7.75 6.45 15.69
CA ALA A 317 -8.29 7.73 16.13
C ALA A 317 -7.90 8.04 17.58
N GLY A 318 -7.60 9.30 17.85
CA GLY A 318 -7.46 9.81 19.23
C GLY A 318 -8.82 10.07 19.89
N GLY A 319 -8.79 10.37 21.19
CA GLY A 319 -9.98 10.74 21.97
C GLY A 319 -10.67 9.59 22.67
N THR A 320 -11.99 9.67 22.81
CA THR A 320 -12.77 8.66 23.56
C THR A 320 -12.83 7.34 22.81
N ALA A 321 -12.65 6.23 23.54
CA ALA A 321 -12.78 4.89 22.98
C ALA A 321 -14.13 4.71 22.25
N PRO A 322 -14.14 4.18 21.03
CA PRO A 322 -15.39 3.87 20.35
C PRO A 322 -16.14 2.75 21.10
N LYS A 323 -17.47 2.81 21.12
CA LYS A 323 -18.28 1.75 21.72
C LYS A 323 -18.03 0.40 21.05
N GLN A 324 -17.83 0.41 19.77
CA GLN A 324 -17.49 -0.75 18.95
C GLN A 324 -16.30 -0.38 18.05
N ARG A 325 -15.29 -1.25 18.01
CA ARG A 325 -14.16 -1.09 17.11
C ARG A 325 -14.59 -1.46 15.70
N GLY A 326 -14.26 -0.61 14.76
CA GLY A 326 -14.42 -0.94 13.35
C GLY A 326 -13.43 -2.04 12.91
N VAL A 327 -13.73 -2.60 11.77
CA VAL A 327 -12.95 -3.67 11.17
C VAL A 327 -12.45 -3.21 9.80
N VAL A 328 -11.15 -3.33 9.55
CA VAL A 328 -10.56 -3.18 8.23
C VAL A 328 -10.40 -4.59 7.66
N GLU A 329 -11.27 -4.95 6.72
CA GLU A 329 -11.13 -6.19 5.95
C GLU A 329 -10.14 -5.96 4.81
N LEU A 330 -9.11 -6.80 4.71
CA LEU A 330 -8.07 -6.71 3.69
C LEU A 330 -8.06 -8.00 2.85
N ASN A 331 -8.52 -7.92 1.60
CA ASN A 331 -8.60 -9.03 0.67
C ASN A 331 -7.58 -8.87 -0.47
N LEU A 332 -6.59 -9.74 -0.53
CA LEU A 332 -5.49 -9.67 -1.50
C LEU A 332 -5.46 -10.94 -2.35
N VAL A 333 -5.61 -10.80 -3.67
CA VAL A 333 -5.62 -11.92 -4.61
C VAL A 333 -4.72 -11.59 -5.80
N HIS A 334 -3.75 -12.44 -6.12
CA HIS A 334 -2.79 -12.20 -7.20
C HIS A 334 -2.10 -10.82 -7.09
N VAL A 335 -1.59 -10.48 -5.91
CA VAL A 335 -0.86 -9.23 -5.67
C VAL A 335 0.64 -9.51 -5.65
N SER A 336 1.42 -8.77 -6.44
CA SER A 336 2.88 -8.72 -6.32
C SER A 336 3.26 -7.42 -5.62
N ALA A 337 3.74 -7.51 -4.37
CA ALA A 337 4.13 -6.35 -3.59
C ALA A 337 5.62 -6.36 -3.27
N LEU A 338 6.30 -5.24 -3.51
CA LEU A 338 7.62 -4.89 -3.01
C LEU A 338 7.48 -3.69 -2.08
N LEU A 339 7.84 -3.86 -0.81
CA LEU A 339 7.60 -2.86 0.23
C LEU A 339 8.91 -2.45 0.93
N GLY A 340 9.08 -1.17 1.16
CA GLY A 340 10.19 -0.63 1.97
C GLY A 340 9.93 -0.72 3.47
N GLU A 341 8.64 -0.85 3.86
CA GLU A 341 8.21 -1.05 5.24
C GLU A 341 7.41 -2.37 5.34
N ASN A 342 6.26 -2.38 5.95
CA ASN A 342 5.50 -3.58 6.28
C ASN A 342 4.30 -3.82 5.33
N LEU A 343 3.83 -5.05 5.23
CA LEU A 343 2.52 -5.30 4.62
C LEU A 343 1.41 -4.66 5.47
N ILE A 344 1.47 -4.85 6.79
CA ILE A 344 0.54 -4.26 7.74
C ILE A 344 1.34 -3.61 8.88
N ARG A 345 1.10 -2.32 9.11
CA ARG A 345 1.67 -1.57 10.23
C ARG A 345 0.55 -1.02 11.10
N LEU A 346 0.53 -1.42 12.38
CA LEU A 346 -0.40 -0.96 13.38
C LEU A 346 0.37 -0.10 14.40
N ASN A 347 0.05 1.18 14.50
CA ASN A 347 0.74 2.10 15.40
C ASN A 347 -0.25 2.89 16.24
N SER A 348 -0.34 2.58 17.54
CA SER A 348 -1.20 3.32 18.47
C SER A 348 -0.62 4.67 18.90
N GLY A 349 0.65 4.96 18.57
CA GLY A 349 1.35 6.16 19.02
C GLY A 349 1.54 6.18 20.55
N GLU A 350 2.05 7.28 21.07
CA GLU A 350 2.25 7.48 22.51
C GLU A 350 0.94 7.74 23.25
N GLU A 351 -0.04 8.31 22.56
CA GLU A 351 -1.33 8.75 23.10
C GLU A 351 -2.39 7.62 23.22
N ARG A 352 -2.03 6.36 23.02
CA ARG A 352 -2.94 5.19 23.03
C ARG A 352 -4.16 5.40 22.12
N ARG A 353 -3.92 5.62 20.84
CA ARG A 353 -5.00 5.74 19.87
C ARG A 353 -5.77 4.44 19.71
N HIS A 354 -7.06 4.58 19.43
CA HIS A 354 -7.93 3.42 19.21
C HIS A 354 -7.76 2.91 17.78
N LEU A 355 -7.13 1.75 17.64
CA LEU A 355 -6.92 1.07 16.36
C LEU A 355 -8.15 0.24 15.98
N PRO A 356 -8.50 0.16 14.68
CA PRO A 356 -9.44 -0.83 14.18
C PRO A 356 -8.85 -2.24 14.26
N VAL A 357 -9.70 -3.24 14.21
CA VAL A 357 -9.27 -4.63 14.00
C VAL A 357 -8.96 -4.84 12.52
N VAL A 358 -7.84 -5.44 12.18
CA VAL A 358 -7.49 -5.81 10.81
C VAL A 358 -7.76 -7.30 10.61
N ARG A 359 -8.59 -7.61 9.62
CA ARG A 359 -8.82 -8.99 9.17
C ARG A 359 -8.28 -9.13 7.76
N ALA A 360 -7.16 -9.82 7.64
CA ALA A 360 -6.49 -10.04 6.38
C ALA A 360 -6.81 -11.43 5.82
N GLN A 361 -7.10 -11.46 4.53
CA GLN A 361 -7.21 -12.66 3.73
C GLN A 361 -6.33 -12.48 2.49
N SER A 362 -5.49 -13.47 2.20
CA SER A 362 -4.58 -13.37 1.06
C SER A 362 -4.40 -14.72 0.40
N ARG A 363 -4.42 -14.73 -0.94
CA ARG A 363 -4.12 -15.93 -1.71
C ARG A 363 -3.36 -15.58 -2.99
N ASP A 364 -2.56 -16.54 -3.45
CA ASP A 364 -1.88 -16.48 -4.75
C ASP A 364 -1.05 -15.22 -4.94
N SER A 365 -0.46 -14.68 -3.84
CA SER A 365 0.21 -13.39 -3.82
C SER A 365 1.68 -13.55 -3.46
N ILE A 366 2.51 -12.61 -3.94
CA ILE A 366 3.94 -12.54 -3.63
C ILE A 366 4.20 -11.26 -2.84
N TYR A 367 4.85 -11.41 -1.69
CA TYR A 367 5.26 -10.30 -0.84
C TYR A 367 6.77 -10.28 -0.71
N SER A 368 7.40 -9.20 -1.18
CA SER A 368 8.82 -8.94 -1.04
C SER A 368 9.04 -7.68 -0.22
N HIS A 369 10.17 -7.61 0.44
CA HIS A 369 10.58 -6.47 1.23
C HIS A 369 11.98 -5.99 0.84
N VAL A 370 12.33 -4.80 1.30
CA VAL A 370 13.68 -4.26 1.22
C VAL A 370 14.20 -4.07 2.63
N GLY A 371 15.39 -4.61 2.89
CA GLY A 371 15.92 -4.68 4.24
C GLY A 371 15.24 -5.76 5.10
N ASP A 372 15.64 -5.86 6.35
CA ASP A 372 15.08 -6.84 7.30
C ASP A 372 13.84 -6.25 8.01
N ARG A 373 12.72 -6.20 7.30
CA ARG A 373 11.46 -5.67 7.80
C ARG A 373 10.47 -6.79 8.10
N PRO A 374 9.75 -6.75 9.24
CA PRO A 374 8.70 -7.71 9.51
C PRO A 374 7.52 -7.57 8.52
N LEU A 375 6.86 -8.68 8.20
CA LEU A 375 5.64 -8.67 7.38
C LEU A 375 4.55 -7.82 8.06
N VAL A 376 4.34 -8.01 9.36
CA VAL A 376 3.43 -7.24 10.19
C VAL A 376 4.19 -6.61 11.36
N ALA A 377 4.05 -5.30 11.53
CA ALA A 377 4.63 -4.58 12.66
C ALA A 377 3.53 -3.92 13.51
N MET A 378 3.66 -4.06 14.82
CA MET A 378 2.81 -3.39 15.80
C MET A 378 3.66 -2.57 16.75
N SER A 379 3.32 -1.30 16.95
CA SER A 379 4.08 -0.38 17.78
C SER A 379 3.19 0.64 18.49
N GLY A 380 3.75 1.29 19.50
CA GLY A 380 3.07 2.31 20.29
C GLY A 380 2.77 1.86 21.72
N ASN A 381 2.04 2.70 22.44
CA ASN A 381 1.72 2.48 23.86
C ASN A 381 0.49 1.58 24.00
N THR A 382 0.62 0.31 23.67
CA THR A 382 -0.46 -0.69 23.74
C THR A 382 0.10 -2.01 24.28
N ASP A 383 -0.68 -2.67 25.09
CA ASP A 383 -0.33 -3.96 25.66
C ASP A 383 -0.36 -5.06 24.56
N ILE A 384 0.56 -6.00 24.65
CA ILE A 384 0.77 -7.08 23.67
C ILE A 384 -0.49 -7.93 23.49
N GLU A 385 -1.21 -8.24 24.55
CA GLU A 385 -2.45 -9.04 24.47
C GLU A 385 -3.53 -8.30 23.66
N MET A 386 -3.60 -6.99 23.83
CA MET A 386 -4.48 -6.16 23.01
C MET A 386 -4.04 -6.18 21.55
N PHE A 387 -2.74 -6.11 21.25
CA PHE A 387 -2.21 -6.21 19.88
C PHE A 387 -2.57 -7.54 19.21
N ARG A 388 -2.47 -8.65 19.93
CA ARG A 388 -2.87 -9.96 19.41
C ARG A 388 -4.33 -10.01 18.96
N GLY A 389 -5.20 -9.26 19.64
CA GLY A 389 -6.62 -9.14 19.27
C GLY A 389 -6.89 -8.21 18.10
N LEU A 390 -5.91 -7.44 17.62
CA LEU A 390 -6.08 -6.48 16.52
C LEU A 390 -5.80 -7.05 15.13
N LEU A 391 -5.23 -8.24 15.04
CA LEU A 391 -4.95 -8.90 13.76
C LEU A 391 -5.61 -10.27 13.70
N ALA A 392 -6.30 -10.55 12.60
CA ALA A 392 -6.70 -11.90 12.21
C ALA A 392 -6.31 -12.13 10.75
N TRP A 393 -5.47 -13.13 10.50
CA TRP A 393 -5.09 -13.57 9.16
C TRP A 393 -5.83 -14.83 8.81
N ARG A 394 -6.75 -14.78 7.85
CA ARG A 394 -7.63 -15.90 7.55
C ARG A 394 -7.44 -16.39 6.12
N ASN A 395 -7.64 -17.69 5.92
CA ASN A 395 -7.67 -18.32 4.60
C ASN A 395 -6.45 -17.97 3.72
N GLY A 396 -5.27 -17.82 4.32
CA GLY A 396 -4.03 -17.62 3.57
C GLY A 396 -3.71 -18.86 2.75
N GLN A 397 -3.75 -18.78 1.41
CA GLN A 397 -3.49 -19.91 0.53
C GLN A 397 -2.44 -19.56 -0.52
N LYS A 398 -1.44 -20.44 -0.67
CA LYS A 398 -0.41 -20.33 -1.71
C LYS A 398 0.20 -18.93 -1.85
N ASN A 399 0.38 -18.22 -0.73
CA ASN A 399 1.15 -17.00 -0.72
C ASN A 399 2.64 -17.30 -0.71
N PHE A 400 3.40 -16.47 -1.36
CA PHE A 400 4.84 -16.54 -1.41
C PHE A 400 5.45 -15.33 -0.70
N PHE A 401 6.21 -15.59 0.35
CA PHE A 401 6.92 -14.59 1.11
C PHE A 401 8.40 -14.65 0.73
N ASP A 402 8.96 -13.53 0.26
CA ASP A 402 10.31 -13.46 -0.29
C ASP A 402 11.32 -13.30 0.85
N ASP A 403 11.67 -14.43 1.46
CA ASP A 403 12.70 -14.59 2.51
C ASP A 403 12.48 -13.71 3.75
N TYR A 404 11.26 -13.60 4.24
CA TYR A 404 11.00 -12.89 5.48
C TYR A 404 11.58 -13.62 6.69
N SER A 405 12.42 -12.95 7.47
CA SER A 405 12.94 -13.43 8.76
C SER A 405 11.91 -13.31 9.88
N ILE A 406 11.12 -12.23 9.88
CA ILE A 406 10.11 -11.91 10.89
C ILE A 406 8.74 -11.75 10.23
N PHE A 407 7.75 -12.55 10.67
CA PHE A 407 6.38 -12.44 10.19
C PHE A 407 5.53 -11.48 11.01
N TRP A 408 5.76 -11.44 12.32
CA TRP A 408 5.04 -10.53 13.18
C TRP A 408 5.94 -10.02 14.29
N TRP A 409 6.07 -8.70 14.37
CA TRP A 409 6.78 -7.99 15.42
C TRP A 409 5.78 -7.24 16.31
N LEU A 410 5.80 -7.51 17.62
CA LEU A 410 4.85 -7.01 18.61
C LEU A 410 5.44 -5.92 19.51
N GLY A 411 6.29 -5.06 18.98
CA GLY A 411 6.84 -3.91 19.70
C GLY A 411 8.11 -4.19 20.52
N SER A 412 8.53 -5.45 20.61
CA SER A 412 9.82 -5.83 21.23
C SER A 412 10.48 -6.97 20.47
N ASP A 413 11.80 -7.07 20.57
CA ASP A 413 12.57 -8.14 19.92
C ASP A 413 12.33 -9.53 20.57
N GLN A 414 11.72 -9.57 21.74
CA GLN A 414 11.34 -10.81 22.42
C GLN A 414 9.98 -11.35 21.93
N ASP A 415 9.16 -10.49 21.36
CA ASP A 415 7.82 -10.80 20.90
C ASP A 415 7.74 -10.84 19.38
N VAL A 416 8.46 -11.79 18.80
CA VAL A 416 8.51 -12.02 17.35
C VAL A 416 7.90 -13.37 16.99
N VAL A 417 7.21 -13.42 15.87
CA VAL A 417 6.63 -14.62 15.29
C VAL A 417 7.34 -14.93 13.98
N ASP A 418 7.94 -16.09 13.87
CA ASP A 418 8.53 -16.63 12.64
C ASP A 418 7.48 -17.27 11.71
N PHE A 419 7.91 -17.73 10.53
CA PHE A 419 7.03 -18.37 9.56
C PHE A 419 6.35 -19.63 10.08
N THR A 420 7.04 -20.43 10.88
CA THR A 420 6.51 -21.69 11.42
C THR A 420 5.35 -21.42 12.36
N ARG A 421 5.54 -20.52 13.32
CA ARG A 421 4.50 -20.08 14.25
C ARG A 421 3.35 -19.38 13.54
N TRP A 422 3.66 -18.54 12.54
CA TRP A 422 2.66 -17.87 11.69
C TRP A 422 1.75 -18.89 11.01
N LYS A 423 2.33 -19.92 10.36
CA LYS A 423 1.55 -20.99 9.72
C LYS A 423 0.68 -21.76 10.69
N GLN A 424 1.20 -22.06 11.88
CA GLN A 424 0.44 -22.78 12.91
C GLN A 424 -0.74 -21.94 13.41
N GLN A 425 -0.52 -20.66 13.65
CA GLN A 425 -1.54 -19.75 14.18
C GLN A 425 -2.66 -19.47 13.18
N TRP A 426 -2.32 -19.32 11.88
CA TRP A 426 -3.22 -18.82 10.87
C TRP A 426 -3.60 -19.86 9.79
N ASN A 427 -3.17 -21.10 9.92
CA ASN A 427 -3.44 -22.19 8.97
C ASN A 427 -3.19 -21.78 7.50
N SER A 428 -2.04 -21.18 7.21
CA SER A 428 -1.66 -20.69 5.88
C SER A 428 -1.29 -21.85 4.95
N ALA A 429 -2.29 -22.54 4.39
CA ALA A 429 -2.10 -23.73 3.57
C ALA A 429 -1.35 -23.43 2.27
N GLY A 430 -0.32 -24.23 1.97
CA GLY A 430 0.46 -24.12 0.74
C GLY A 430 1.32 -22.86 0.61
N SER A 431 1.32 -21.96 1.61
CA SER A 431 2.18 -20.77 1.59
C SER A 431 3.64 -21.14 1.85
N LYS A 432 4.55 -20.44 1.20
CA LYS A 432 6.01 -20.65 1.29
C LYS A 432 6.71 -19.36 1.72
N ASN A 433 7.84 -19.54 2.40
CA ASN A 433 8.80 -18.48 2.69
C ASN A 433 10.15 -18.91 2.12
N ALA A 434 10.57 -18.29 1.03
CA ALA A 434 11.81 -18.61 0.34
C ALA A 434 12.17 -17.46 -0.60
N VAL A 435 13.43 -17.38 -1.02
CA VAL A 435 13.88 -16.41 -2.02
C VAL A 435 13.13 -16.60 -3.33
N VAL A 436 12.46 -15.55 -3.78
CA VAL A 436 11.76 -15.53 -5.08
C VAL A 436 12.74 -15.29 -6.21
N ALA A 437 12.69 -16.12 -7.25
CA ALA A 437 13.53 -15.94 -8.42
C ALA A 437 12.94 -14.86 -9.35
N TRP A 438 13.37 -13.63 -9.17
CA TRP A 438 13.01 -12.52 -10.04
C TRP A 438 13.92 -12.45 -11.27
N GLN A 439 13.37 -12.04 -12.42
CA GLN A 439 14.15 -11.84 -13.64
C GLN A 439 15.16 -10.68 -13.47
N THR A 440 14.74 -9.61 -12.82
CA THR A 440 15.61 -8.49 -12.42
C THR A 440 15.97 -8.67 -10.95
N PRO A 441 17.26 -8.76 -10.60
CA PRO A 441 17.69 -8.85 -9.22
C PRO A 441 17.11 -7.70 -8.40
N ARG A 442 16.65 -7.98 -7.18
CA ARG A 442 16.16 -6.95 -6.27
C ARG A 442 17.32 -6.01 -5.91
N PRO A 443 17.07 -4.69 -5.87
CA PRO A 443 18.09 -3.76 -5.42
C PRO A 443 18.48 -4.09 -3.98
N PRO A 444 19.76 -3.93 -3.62
CA PRO A 444 20.19 -4.06 -2.23
C PRO A 444 19.49 -3.01 -1.37
N GLU A 445 19.57 -3.21 -0.06
CA GLU A 445 18.97 -2.33 0.93
C GLU A 445 19.14 -0.84 0.63
N GLY A 446 18.13 -0.07 0.97
CA GLY A 446 18.23 1.34 1.30
C GLY A 446 17.95 2.33 0.19
N ASP A 447 18.70 3.39 0.27
CA ASP A 447 18.46 4.70 -0.33
C ASP A 447 18.48 4.76 -1.85
N ALA A 448 18.89 3.69 -2.52
CA ALA A 448 19.10 3.66 -3.97
C ALA A 448 17.85 3.34 -4.80
N ILE A 449 16.74 2.91 -4.16
CA ILE A 449 15.56 2.51 -4.92
C ILE A 449 14.77 3.72 -5.38
N ALA A 450 14.67 3.90 -6.67
CA ALA A 450 13.77 4.87 -7.29
C ALA A 450 12.36 4.24 -7.40
N TRP A 451 11.63 4.23 -6.29
CA TRP A 451 10.31 3.60 -6.16
C TRP A 451 9.30 4.03 -7.23
N ASP A 452 9.34 5.28 -7.65
CA ASP A 452 8.50 5.86 -8.68
C ASP A 452 8.87 5.46 -10.12
N ARG A 453 10.01 4.76 -10.29
CA ARG A 453 10.52 4.28 -11.58
C ARG A 453 10.42 2.78 -11.76
N LEU A 454 10.13 2.02 -10.70
CA LEU A 454 9.93 0.58 -10.82
C LEU A 454 8.82 0.28 -11.83
N GLY A 455 9.09 -0.67 -12.71
CA GLY A 455 8.23 -1.04 -13.82
C GLY A 455 7.73 -2.48 -13.74
N LEU A 456 6.89 -2.91 -14.68
CA LEU A 456 6.38 -4.28 -14.74
C LEU A 456 7.51 -5.30 -14.91
N SER A 457 8.59 -4.93 -15.64
CA SER A 457 9.79 -5.79 -15.81
C SER A 457 10.43 -6.18 -14.49
N ASP A 458 10.34 -5.31 -13.48
CA ASP A 458 10.94 -5.56 -12.15
C ASP A 458 10.15 -6.62 -11.34
N PHE A 459 8.95 -6.99 -11.81
CA PHE A 459 8.07 -7.98 -11.20
C PHE A 459 7.92 -9.25 -12.03
N ARG A 460 8.75 -9.44 -13.07
CA ARG A 460 8.79 -10.70 -13.82
C ARG A 460 9.56 -11.76 -13.04
N LEU A 461 9.00 -12.95 -13.00
CA LEU A 461 9.69 -14.13 -12.47
C LEU A 461 10.71 -14.63 -13.51
N ALA A 462 11.82 -15.19 -13.05
CA ALA A 462 12.82 -15.78 -13.93
C ALA A 462 12.28 -17.05 -14.60
N ASP A 463 12.45 -17.18 -15.92
CA ASP A 463 11.92 -18.31 -16.69
C ASP A 463 12.50 -19.67 -16.27
N GLN A 464 13.74 -19.67 -15.77
CA GLN A 464 14.46 -20.88 -15.33
C GLN A 464 14.42 -21.08 -13.80
N ALA A 465 13.45 -20.46 -13.11
CA ALA A 465 13.32 -20.62 -11.68
C ALA A 465 13.13 -22.10 -11.31
N GLN A 466 13.89 -22.58 -10.32
CA GLN A 466 13.67 -23.91 -9.74
C GLN A 466 12.25 -23.97 -9.16
N PRO A 467 11.56 -25.14 -9.20
CA PRO A 467 10.18 -25.26 -8.68
C PRO A 467 10.02 -24.79 -7.23
N VAL A 468 11.09 -24.86 -6.42
CA VAL A 468 11.09 -24.40 -5.02
C VAL A 468 10.99 -22.88 -4.93
N ASN A 469 11.53 -22.15 -5.91
CA ASN A 469 11.60 -20.68 -5.96
C ASN A 469 10.60 -20.08 -6.96
N ARG A 470 9.82 -20.91 -7.63
CA ARG A 470 8.73 -20.46 -8.51
C ARG A 470 7.41 -20.50 -7.75
N PRO A 471 6.80 -19.34 -7.51
CA PRO A 471 5.50 -19.26 -6.86
C PRO A 471 4.41 -19.84 -7.77
N GLU A 472 3.68 -20.85 -7.30
CA GLU A 472 2.57 -21.46 -8.03
C GLU A 472 1.23 -21.09 -7.37
N ALA A 473 0.31 -20.55 -8.13
CA ALA A 473 -1.02 -20.18 -7.67
C ALA A 473 -1.99 -21.38 -7.57
N THR A 474 -3.16 -21.15 -6.98
CA THR A 474 -4.20 -22.17 -6.82
C THR A 474 -4.86 -22.53 -8.15
N ASP A 475 -4.84 -21.65 -9.13
CA ASP A 475 -5.39 -21.81 -10.48
C ASP A 475 -4.40 -22.42 -11.48
N GLY A 476 -3.18 -22.79 -11.03
CA GLY A 476 -2.13 -23.36 -11.86
C GLY A 476 -1.31 -22.33 -12.64
N THR A 477 -1.55 -21.04 -12.46
CA THR A 477 -0.70 -19.95 -12.97
C THR A 477 0.44 -19.64 -11.99
N ASP A 478 1.29 -18.68 -12.31
CA ASP A 478 2.25 -18.14 -11.36
C ASP A 478 1.50 -17.29 -10.31
N ALA A 479 1.90 -17.37 -9.05
CA ALA A 479 1.40 -16.47 -8.02
C ALA A 479 1.87 -15.03 -8.27
N GLY A 480 1.20 -14.09 -7.67
CA GLY A 480 1.41 -12.66 -7.90
C GLY A 480 0.54 -12.12 -9.04
N ALA A 481 0.80 -10.88 -9.42
CA ALA A 481 0.04 -10.19 -10.46
C ALA A 481 0.29 -10.81 -11.84
N ASN A 482 -0.77 -11.03 -12.60
CA ASN A 482 -0.62 -11.32 -14.03
C ASN A 482 -0.26 -10.02 -14.76
N LEU A 483 1.02 -9.88 -15.12
CA LEU A 483 1.58 -8.66 -15.69
C LEU A 483 1.01 -8.31 -17.08
N ASP A 484 0.49 -9.29 -17.80
CA ASP A 484 -0.09 -9.09 -19.14
C ASP A 484 -1.48 -8.45 -19.08
N LEU A 485 -2.13 -8.50 -17.93
CA LEU A 485 -3.41 -7.84 -17.67
C LEU A 485 -3.25 -6.37 -17.23
N LEU A 486 -2.02 -5.94 -16.90
CA LEU A 486 -1.78 -4.64 -16.30
C LEU A 486 -1.60 -3.54 -17.35
N PRO A 487 -2.01 -2.31 -17.04
CA PRO A 487 -1.84 -1.18 -17.94
C PRO A 487 -0.35 -0.89 -18.14
N SER A 488 0.03 -0.64 -19.42
CA SER A 488 1.39 -0.17 -19.70
C SER A 488 1.53 1.26 -19.16
N MET A 489 2.67 1.53 -18.52
CA MET A 489 2.96 2.84 -17.93
C MET A 489 3.33 3.86 -19.00
N LEU A 490 2.88 5.11 -18.84
CA LEU A 490 3.43 6.22 -19.60
C LEU A 490 4.91 6.36 -19.21
N ARG A 491 5.80 6.42 -20.20
CA ARG A 491 7.20 6.75 -19.92
C ARG A 491 7.23 8.17 -19.35
N ALA A 492 7.72 8.30 -18.12
CA ALA A 492 8.01 9.63 -17.60
C ALA A 492 8.90 10.36 -18.60
N ALA A 493 8.47 11.55 -19.04
CA ALA A 493 9.36 12.43 -19.80
C ALA A 493 10.64 12.58 -18.95
N VAL A 494 11.78 12.24 -19.55
CA VAL A 494 13.08 12.44 -18.89
C VAL A 494 13.12 13.94 -18.58
N PRO A 495 13.27 14.35 -17.30
CA PRO A 495 13.39 15.76 -16.99
C PRO A 495 14.59 16.28 -17.79
N THR A 496 14.37 17.21 -18.69
CA THR A 496 15.43 18.02 -19.28
C THR A 496 16.13 18.68 -18.09
N LYS A 497 17.42 18.40 -17.94
CA LYS A 497 18.26 19.12 -16.97
C LYS A 497 18.21 20.59 -17.36
N ASP A 498 17.45 21.39 -16.60
CA ASP A 498 17.63 22.83 -16.54
C ASP A 498 18.76 23.17 -15.58
#